data_47c151ae72ce7ead8c1dde3e7d64795d
#
_entry.id   47c151ae72ce7ead8c1dde3e7d64795d
#
_cell.length_a   1.000
_cell.length_b   1.000
_cell.length_c   1.000
_cell.angle_alpha   90.00
_cell.angle_beta   90.00
_cell.angle_gamma   90.00
#
_symmetry.space_group_name_H-M   'P 1'
#
loop_
_entity.id
_entity.type
_entity.pdbx_description
1 polymer ?
#
loop_
_entity_poly.entity_id
_entity_poly.type
_entity_poly.pdbx_seq_one_letter_code
_entity_poly.pdbx_strand_id
1 'polypeptide(L)'
;MNAQAATAGAASRAHLREGARLHPARRGATLWFTGLPSAGKSTIAHALARELDAAGERVQVLDGDDVRPHLSAGLGFSREDRDVNVTRIGWVARMLASHGVIVLVPVIAPYAAARDAVRDDHGRRAVPFAEVHVATPLEVAEARDVKGLYARARRGELTGLTGIDDPYEVPTQAELVLDTASVDLDTAVEMSKALLAAIVERDFG
;
A
#
# COMPACT_ATOMS: atom_id res chain seq x y z
N MET A 1 -52.36 2.50 35.82
CA MET A 1 -51.58 1.77 34.78
C MET A 1 -50.81 2.79 33.96
N ASN A 2 -49.54 2.56 33.72
CA ASN A 2 -48.59 3.29 32.85
C ASN A 2 -47.72 4.40 33.45
N ALA A 3 -46.97 4.09 34.50
CA ALA A 3 -45.78 4.88 34.85
C ALA A 3 -44.43 4.08 34.72
N GLN A 4 -44.48 2.78 34.46
CA GLN A 4 -43.26 1.93 34.39
C GLN A 4 -42.68 1.75 32.97
N ALA A 5 -43.41 2.11 31.90
CA ALA A 5 -42.93 1.95 30.53
C ALA A 5 -42.03 3.12 30.02
N ALA A 6 -42.10 4.29 30.69
CA ALA A 6 -41.33 5.46 30.29
C ALA A 6 -39.87 5.48 30.79
N THR A 7 -39.54 4.75 31.86
CA THR A 7 -38.21 4.71 32.47
C THR A 7 -37.26 3.73 31.78
N ALA A 8 -37.75 2.64 31.17
CA ALA A 8 -36.92 1.66 30.47
C ALA A 8 -36.36 2.18 29.13
N GLY A 9 -37.11 3.10 28.48
CA GLY A 9 -36.66 3.66 27.18
C GLY A 9 -35.57 4.73 27.30
N ALA A 10 -35.47 5.41 28.46
CA ALA A 10 -34.47 6.45 28.73
C ALA A 10 -33.11 5.84 29.11
N ALA A 11 -33.10 4.75 29.89
CA ALA A 11 -31.89 4.05 30.27
C ALA A 11 -31.19 3.36 29.06
N SER A 12 -31.98 2.80 28.11
CA SER A 12 -31.44 2.18 26.90
C SER A 12 -30.77 3.19 25.94
N ARG A 13 -31.27 4.44 25.89
CA ARG A 13 -30.68 5.52 25.06
C ARG A 13 -29.45 6.17 25.71
N ALA A 14 -29.31 6.13 27.02
CA ALA A 14 -28.11 6.62 27.72
C ALA A 14 -26.91 5.68 27.49
N HIS A 15 -27.11 4.36 27.52
CA HIS A 15 -26.04 3.39 27.28
C HIS A 15 -25.49 3.40 25.83
N LEU A 16 -26.30 3.80 24.84
CA LEU A 16 -25.84 3.96 23.47
C LEU A 16 -24.98 5.22 23.26
N ARG A 17 -25.00 6.18 24.18
CA ARG A 17 -24.21 7.40 24.09
C ARG A 17 -22.84 7.31 24.79
N GLU A 18 -22.66 6.40 25.73
CA GLU A 18 -21.43 6.26 26.51
C GLU A 18 -20.35 5.39 25.81
N GLY A 19 -20.71 4.63 24.78
CA GLY A 19 -19.80 3.74 24.03
C GLY A 19 -19.18 4.35 22.77
N ALA A 20 -19.63 5.50 22.30
CA ALA A 20 -19.14 6.12 21.07
C ALA A 20 -18.23 7.32 21.38
N ARG A 21 -17.14 7.11 22.09
CA ARG A 21 -15.98 7.98 21.93
C ARG A 21 -15.43 7.66 20.55
N LEU A 22 -15.87 8.45 19.55
CA LEU A 22 -15.15 8.51 18.28
C LEU A 22 -13.72 8.89 18.65
N HIS A 23 -12.78 7.95 18.49
CA HIS A 23 -11.36 8.28 18.62
C HIS A 23 -11.09 9.50 17.74
N PRO A 24 -10.29 10.48 18.21
CA PRO A 24 -9.89 11.58 17.36
C PRO A 24 -9.41 10.95 16.04
N ALA A 25 -9.85 11.50 14.91
CA ALA A 25 -9.61 10.93 13.60
C ALA A 25 -8.09 10.76 13.43
N ARG A 26 -7.59 9.53 13.60
CA ARG A 26 -6.20 9.21 13.26
C ARG A 26 -6.06 9.46 11.77
N ARG A 27 -5.04 10.19 11.39
CA ARG A 27 -4.77 10.41 9.98
C ARG A 27 -4.23 9.12 9.38
N GLY A 28 -4.86 8.68 8.31
CA GLY A 28 -4.31 7.62 7.48
C GLY A 28 -3.32 8.19 6.47
N ALA A 29 -2.53 7.30 5.89
CA ALA A 29 -1.56 7.62 4.86
C ALA A 29 -1.39 6.42 3.94
N THR A 30 -0.89 6.64 2.74
CA THR A 30 -0.50 5.56 1.82
C THR A 30 1.00 5.53 1.63
N LEU A 31 1.65 4.39 1.91
CA LEU A 31 3.00 4.08 1.44
C LEU A 31 2.90 3.14 0.23
N TRP A 32 3.32 3.64 -0.92
CA TRP A 32 3.28 2.95 -2.19
C TRP A 32 4.65 2.36 -2.52
N PHE A 33 4.82 1.04 -2.31
CA PHE A 33 6.07 0.35 -2.63
C PHE A 33 6.04 -0.11 -4.09
N THR A 34 6.98 0.36 -4.89
CA THR A 34 7.16 -0.02 -6.29
C THR A 34 8.56 -0.60 -6.53
N GLY A 35 8.72 -1.42 -7.57
CA GLY A 35 9.98 -2.08 -7.91
C GLY A 35 9.76 -3.41 -8.64
N LEU A 36 10.84 -4.03 -9.06
CA LEU A 36 10.83 -5.29 -9.82
C LEU A 36 10.13 -6.44 -9.07
N PRO A 37 9.65 -7.48 -9.77
CA PRO A 37 9.28 -8.74 -9.13
C PRO A 37 10.42 -9.25 -8.23
N SER A 38 10.12 -9.89 -7.12
CA SER A 38 11.10 -10.41 -6.14
C SER A 38 12.04 -9.37 -5.51
N ALA A 39 11.79 -8.06 -5.68
CA ALA A 39 12.61 -6.99 -5.09
C ALA A 39 12.49 -6.88 -3.55
N GLY A 40 11.49 -7.51 -2.92
CA GLY A 40 11.32 -7.46 -1.46
C GLY A 40 10.18 -6.56 -0.98
N LYS A 41 9.39 -5.95 -1.88
CA LYS A 41 8.27 -5.04 -1.55
C LYS A 41 7.29 -5.61 -0.53
N SER A 42 6.75 -6.79 -0.79
CA SER A 42 5.78 -7.47 0.10
C SER A 42 6.41 -7.82 1.44
N THR A 43 7.67 -8.24 1.46
CA THR A 43 8.39 -8.58 2.68
C THR A 43 8.51 -7.37 3.61
N ILE A 44 8.90 -6.21 3.06
CA ILE A 44 9.02 -4.95 3.81
C ILE A 44 7.63 -4.49 4.28
N ALA A 45 6.64 -4.46 3.38
CA ALA A 45 5.29 -4.00 3.71
C ALA A 45 4.63 -4.85 4.81
N HIS A 46 4.75 -6.17 4.75
CA HIS A 46 4.20 -7.05 5.79
C HIS A 46 4.97 -6.97 7.11
N ALA A 47 6.29 -6.76 7.09
CA ALA A 47 7.06 -6.55 8.31
C ALA A 47 6.65 -5.24 9.00
N LEU A 48 6.58 -4.14 8.24
CA LEU A 48 6.09 -2.85 8.74
C LEU A 48 4.65 -2.95 9.26
N ALA A 49 3.76 -3.66 8.55
CA ALA A 49 2.38 -3.84 8.98
C ALA A 49 2.30 -4.50 10.35
N ARG A 50 3.11 -5.53 10.63
CA ARG A 50 3.13 -6.22 11.94
C ARG A 50 3.56 -5.28 13.07
N GLU A 51 4.55 -4.41 12.84
CA GLU A 51 4.98 -3.43 13.86
C GLU A 51 3.91 -2.37 14.12
N LEU A 52 3.28 -1.85 13.07
CA LEU A 52 2.21 -0.87 13.20
C LEU A 52 0.98 -1.44 13.91
N ASP A 53 0.59 -2.68 13.59
CA ASP A 53 -0.52 -3.38 14.25
C ASP A 53 -0.21 -3.63 15.74
N ALA A 54 1.02 -4.07 16.05
CA ALA A 54 1.48 -4.24 17.43
C ALA A 54 1.50 -2.91 18.22
N ALA A 55 1.72 -1.78 17.55
CA ALA A 55 1.60 -0.44 18.12
C ALA A 55 0.14 0.06 18.24
N GLY A 56 -0.84 -0.74 17.80
CA GLY A 56 -2.26 -0.40 17.84
C GLY A 56 -2.70 0.56 16.73
N GLU A 57 -1.92 0.70 15.64
CA GLU A 57 -2.32 1.46 14.47
C GLU A 57 -3.29 0.66 13.59
N ARG A 58 -4.18 1.37 12.90
CA ARG A 58 -5.04 0.74 11.88
C ARG A 58 -4.26 0.65 10.58
N VAL A 59 -3.84 -0.54 10.22
CA VAL A 59 -3.03 -0.78 9.03
C VAL A 59 -3.72 -1.78 8.09
N GLN A 60 -3.60 -1.55 6.79
CA GLN A 60 -4.04 -2.47 5.74
C GLN A 60 -2.93 -2.62 4.69
N VAL A 61 -2.59 -3.86 4.38
CA VAL A 61 -1.74 -4.16 3.22
C VAL A 61 -2.64 -4.46 2.02
N LEU A 62 -2.37 -3.80 0.90
CA LEU A 62 -2.97 -4.07 -0.41
C LEU A 62 -1.90 -4.69 -1.31
N ASP A 63 -1.53 -5.95 -1.05
CA ASP A 63 -0.56 -6.66 -1.87
C ASP A 63 -1.15 -6.93 -3.26
N GLY A 64 -0.36 -6.67 -4.30
CA GLY A 64 -0.81 -6.81 -5.68
C GLY A 64 -1.32 -8.22 -6.03
N ASP A 65 -0.78 -9.26 -5.43
CA ASP A 65 -1.22 -10.63 -5.65
C ASP A 65 -2.55 -10.93 -4.94
N ASP A 66 -2.69 -10.46 -3.70
CA ASP A 66 -3.91 -10.70 -2.88
C ASP A 66 -5.11 -9.91 -3.40
N VAL A 67 -4.90 -8.68 -3.85
CA VAL A 67 -6.01 -7.84 -4.32
C VAL A 67 -6.42 -8.13 -5.78
N ARG A 68 -5.53 -8.73 -6.57
CA ARG A 68 -5.78 -8.97 -7.98
C ARG A 68 -7.01 -9.82 -8.28
N PRO A 69 -7.30 -10.93 -7.57
CA PRO A 69 -8.51 -11.70 -7.79
C PRO A 69 -9.81 -10.92 -7.59
N HIS A 70 -9.77 -9.88 -6.76
CA HIS A 70 -10.95 -9.10 -6.38
C HIS A 70 -11.08 -7.79 -7.14
N LEU A 71 -9.99 -7.00 -7.21
CA LEU A 71 -10.01 -5.69 -7.84
C LEU A 71 -9.72 -5.71 -9.33
N SER A 72 -9.07 -6.77 -9.82
CA SER A 72 -8.56 -6.83 -11.19
C SER A 72 -8.98 -8.08 -11.94
N ALA A 73 -10.04 -8.74 -11.50
CA ALA A 73 -10.62 -9.88 -12.22
C ALA A 73 -10.93 -9.45 -13.67
N GLY A 74 -10.47 -10.26 -14.63
CA GLY A 74 -10.63 -10.00 -16.07
C GLY A 74 -9.53 -9.11 -16.69
N LEU A 75 -8.61 -8.53 -15.92
CA LEU A 75 -7.43 -7.84 -16.46
C LEU A 75 -6.31 -8.81 -16.78
N GLY A 76 -5.64 -8.59 -17.93
CA GLY A 76 -4.41 -9.25 -18.33
C GLY A 76 -3.16 -8.58 -17.77
N PHE A 77 -2.09 -8.58 -18.59
CA PHE A 77 -0.80 -7.99 -18.27
C PHE A 77 -0.34 -6.98 -19.33
N SER A 78 -1.25 -6.54 -20.21
CA SER A 78 -0.97 -5.43 -21.13
C SER A 78 -0.68 -4.15 -20.35
N ARG A 79 -0.07 -3.17 -20.99
CA ARG A 79 0.17 -1.86 -20.40
C ARG A 79 -1.12 -1.25 -19.85
N GLU A 80 -2.17 -1.27 -20.66
CA GLU A 80 -3.49 -0.75 -20.33
C GLU A 80 -4.10 -1.46 -19.12
N ASP A 81 -4.03 -2.78 -19.07
CA ASP A 81 -4.53 -3.58 -17.95
C ASP A 81 -3.76 -3.29 -16.65
N ARG A 82 -2.44 -3.09 -16.76
CA ARG A 82 -1.60 -2.71 -15.61
C ARG A 82 -1.95 -1.32 -15.09
N ASP A 83 -2.18 -0.35 -15.97
CA ASP A 83 -2.57 1.02 -15.61
C ASP A 83 -3.95 1.03 -14.95
N VAL A 84 -4.90 0.26 -15.47
CA VAL A 84 -6.23 0.07 -14.84
C VAL A 84 -6.09 -0.56 -13.45
N ASN A 85 -5.25 -1.60 -13.32
CA ASN A 85 -5.01 -2.25 -12.03
C ASN A 85 -4.42 -1.27 -11.00
N VAL A 86 -3.39 -0.52 -11.38
CA VAL A 86 -2.74 0.51 -10.52
C VAL A 86 -3.75 1.57 -10.09
N THR A 87 -4.56 2.06 -11.03
CA THR A 87 -5.61 3.06 -10.76
C THR A 87 -6.64 2.54 -9.75
N ARG A 88 -7.12 1.30 -9.91
CA ARG A 88 -8.10 0.70 -8.98
C ARG A 88 -7.53 0.53 -7.58
N ILE A 89 -6.30 0.00 -7.46
CA ILE A 89 -5.62 -0.17 -6.18
C ILE A 89 -5.39 1.20 -5.52
N GLY A 90 -4.91 2.20 -6.28
CA GLY A 90 -4.69 3.55 -5.79
C GLY A 90 -5.96 4.20 -5.26
N TRP A 91 -7.10 4.04 -5.96
CA TRP A 91 -8.39 4.54 -5.50
C TRP A 91 -8.82 3.93 -4.16
N VAL A 92 -8.69 2.59 -4.01
CA VAL A 92 -8.99 1.89 -2.75
C VAL A 92 -8.06 2.35 -1.63
N ALA A 93 -6.75 2.45 -1.91
CA ALA A 93 -5.76 2.90 -0.94
C ALA A 93 -6.10 4.30 -0.42
N ARG A 94 -6.37 5.25 -1.31
CA ARG A 94 -6.76 6.61 -0.94
C ARG A 94 -8.05 6.63 -0.12
N MET A 95 -9.05 5.84 -0.50
CA MET A 95 -10.31 5.76 0.23
C MET A 95 -10.10 5.28 1.66
N LEU A 96 -9.33 4.23 1.87
CA LEU A 96 -8.99 3.71 3.21
C LEU A 96 -8.18 4.75 4.01
N ALA A 97 -7.17 5.35 3.39
CA ALA A 97 -6.33 6.35 4.04
C ALA A 97 -7.13 7.60 4.45
N SER A 98 -8.09 8.06 3.63
CA SER A 98 -8.99 9.18 3.99
C SER A 98 -9.87 8.89 5.21
N HIS A 99 -9.99 7.63 5.63
CA HIS A 99 -10.72 7.19 6.83
C HIS A 99 -9.79 6.79 7.99
N GLY A 100 -8.53 7.24 7.97
CA GLY A 100 -7.58 7.06 9.06
C GLY A 100 -6.95 5.67 9.12
N VAL A 101 -6.81 4.98 7.99
CA VAL A 101 -6.08 3.72 7.87
C VAL A 101 -4.70 4.00 7.25
N ILE A 102 -3.66 3.42 7.80
CA ILE A 102 -2.34 3.36 7.15
C ILE A 102 -2.41 2.27 6.11
N VAL A 103 -2.17 2.61 4.84
CA VAL A 103 -2.27 1.67 3.73
C VAL A 103 -0.89 1.44 3.13
N LEU A 104 -0.45 0.19 3.14
CA LEU A 104 0.82 -0.25 2.56
C LEU A 104 0.52 -0.99 1.26
N VAL A 105 1.05 -0.48 0.15
CA VAL A 105 0.71 -0.96 -1.19
C VAL A 105 1.94 -1.51 -1.90
N PRO A 106 2.31 -2.80 -1.70
CA PRO A 106 3.43 -3.43 -2.41
C PRO A 106 2.99 -3.94 -3.77
N VAL A 107 3.24 -3.16 -4.82
CA VAL A 107 2.89 -3.48 -6.20
C VAL A 107 4.07 -3.20 -7.14
N ILE A 108 4.11 -3.81 -8.33
CA ILE A 108 5.16 -3.49 -9.31
C ILE A 108 4.96 -2.08 -9.84
N ALA A 109 3.75 -1.74 -10.33
CA ALA A 109 3.39 -0.44 -10.91
C ALA A 109 4.48 0.09 -11.86
N PRO A 110 4.72 -0.58 -13.00
CA PRO A 110 5.95 -0.36 -13.77
C PRO A 110 6.02 1.00 -14.47
N TYR A 111 4.90 1.66 -14.73
CA TYR A 111 4.82 2.87 -15.54
C TYR A 111 4.67 4.12 -14.67
N ALA A 112 5.52 5.13 -14.92
CA ALA A 112 5.55 6.38 -14.14
C ALA A 112 4.20 7.10 -14.18
N ALA A 113 3.60 7.22 -15.35
CA ALA A 113 2.32 7.95 -15.51
C ALA A 113 1.20 7.41 -14.62
N ALA A 114 1.13 6.08 -14.43
CA ALA A 114 0.12 5.47 -13.56
C ALA A 114 0.40 5.75 -12.08
N ARG A 115 1.67 5.74 -11.66
CA ARG A 115 2.07 6.09 -10.28
C ARG A 115 1.82 7.57 -9.99
N ASP A 116 2.18 8.45 -10.93
CA ASP A 116 1.94 9.89 -10.83
C ASP A 116 0.45 10.20 -10.72
N ALA A 117 -0.39 9.52 -11.50
CA ALA A 117 -1.85 9.67 -11.41
C ALA A 117 -2.41 9.27 -10.03
N VAL A 118 -1.86 8.22 -9.40
CA VAL A 118 -2.23 7.82 -8.03
C VAL A 118 -1.78 8.87 -7.01
N ARG A 119 -0.56 9.38 -7.13
CA ARG A 119 -0.03 10.47 -6.30
C ARG A 119 -0.92 11.71 -6.39
N ASP A 120 -1.25 12.13 -7.62
CA ASP A 120 -2.11 13.29 -7.87
C ASP A 120 -3.50 13.13 -7.30
N ASP A 121 -4.10 11.93 -7.39
CA ASP A 121 -5.42 11.67 -6.80
C ASP A 121 -5.41 11.79 -5.28
N HIS A 122 -4.35 11.34 -4.60
CA HIS A 122 -4.15 11.56 -3.17
C HIS A 122 -3.99 13.04 -2.85
N GLY A 123 -3.14 13.76 -3.60
CA GLY A 123 -2.88 15.19 -3.41
C GLY A 123 -4.14 16.04 -3.56
N ARG A 124 -4.96 15.80 -4.60
CA ARG A 124 -6.24 16.50 -4.80
C ARG A 124 -7.23 16.34 -3.63
N ARG A 125 -7.05 15.33 -2.81
CA ARG A 125 -7.92 15.01 -1.66
C ARG A 125 -7.26 15.29 -0.32
N ALA A 126 -6.06 15.87 -0.32
CA ALA A 126 -5.25 16.09 0.87
C ALA A 126 -5.07 14.81 1.71
N VAL A 127 -4.83 13.67 1.05
CA VAL A 127 -4.51 12.38 1.68
C VAL A 127 -3.01 12.17 1.59
N PRO A 128 -2.30 12.00 2.72
CA PRO A 128 -0.85 11.77 2.73
C PRO A 128 -0.46 10.55 1.89
N PHE A 129 0.55 10.74 1.04
CA PHE A 129 1.08 9.72 0.13
C PHE A 129 2.59 9.82 0.04
N ALA A 130 3.27 8.69 0.04
CA ALA A 130 4.68 8.62 -0.33
C ALA A 130 4.97 7.37 -1.17
N GLU A 131 5.85 7.52 -2.13
CA GLU A 131 6.36 6.45 -2.98
C GLU A 131 7.68 5.94 -2.42
N VAL A 132 7.77 4.62 -2.24
CA VAL A 132 8.98 3.91 -1.82
C VAL A 132 9.46 3.07 -3.00
N HIS A 133 10.58 3.46 -3.59
CA HIS A 133 11.21 2.68 -4.66
C HIS A 133 12.10 1.59 -4.05
N VAL A 134 11.70 0.33 -4.19
CA VAL A 134 12.51 -0.82 -3.81
C VAL A 134 13.43 -1.15 -4.98
N ALA A 135 14.61 -0.50 -4.97
CA ALA A 135 15.59 -0.39 -6.07
C ALA A 135 16.56 -1.58 -6.13
N THR A 136 16.08 -2.78 -5.86
CA THR A 136 16.88 -4.00 -5.95
C THR A 136 17.38 -4.21 -7.36
N PRO A 137 18.69 -4.42 -7.59
CA PRO A 137 19.23 -4.74 -8.91
C PRO A 137 18.55 -5.96 -9.53
N LEU A 138 18.41 -5.93 -10.88
CA LEU A 138 17.73 -7.00 -11.60
C LEU A 138 18.35 -8.38 -11.33
N GLU A 139 19.68 -8.45 -11.33
CA GLU A 139 20.42 -9.70 -11.09
C GLU A 139 20.11 -10.29 -9.71
N VAL A 140 19.95 -9.45 -8.71
CA VAL A 140 19.60 -9.86 -7.34
C VAL A 140 18.15 -10.31 -7.26
N ALA A 141 17.24 -9.58 -7.91
CA ALA A 141 15.82 -9.93 -7.97
C ALA A 141 15.61 -11.26 -8.73
N GLU A 142 16.33 -11.44 -9.85
CA GLU A 142 16.32 -12.67 -10.64
C GLU A 142 16.92 -13.86 -9.87
N ALA A 143 18.01 -13.66 -9.13
CA ALA A 143 18.60 -14.72 -8.31
C ALA A 143 17.67 -15.17 -7.17
N ARG A 144 16.84 -14.25 -6.64
CA ARG A 144 15.83 -14.59 -5.62
C ARG A 144 14.67 -15.37 -6.19
N ASP A 145 14.17 -14.96 -7.33
CA ASP A 145 13.04 -15.51 -8.14
C ASP A 145 11.97 -16.27 -7.33
N VAL A 146 11.45 -15.64 -6.27
CA VAL A 146 10.57 -16.27 -5.25
C VAL A 146 9.38 -17.02 -5.85
N LYS A 147 8.90 -16.60 -7.04
CA LYS A 147 7.74 -17.19 -7.74
C LYS A 147 8.10 -17.94 -9.00
N GLY A 148 9.37 -18.10 -9.32
CA GLY A 148 9.84 -18.73 -10.55
C GLY A 148 9.49 -17.95 -11.83
N LEU A 149 9.19 -16.65 -11.73
CA LEU A 149 8.78 -15.84 -12.89
C LEU A 149 9.93 -15.57 -13.83
N TYR A 150 11.11 -15.27 -13.31
CA TYR A 150 12.31 -15.01 -14.11
C TYR A 150 12.77 -16.28 -14.83
N ALA A 151 12.82 -17.41 -14.12
CA ALA A 151 13.15 -18.69 -14.73
C ALA A 151 12.20 -19.05 -15.88
N ARG A 152 10.90 -18.81 -15.73
CA ARG A 152 9.90 -19.04 -16.78
C ARG A 152 10.07 -18.08 -17.96
N ALA A 153 10.35 -16.80 -17.70
CA ALA A 153 10.59 -15.81 -18.75
C ALA A 153 11.85 -16.16 -19.55
N ARG A 154 12.94 -16.56 -18.90
CA ARG A 154 14.19 -16.97 -19.55
C ARG A 154 14.03 -18.23 -20.41
N ARG A 155 13.09 -19.12 -20.07
CA ARG A 155 12.74 -20.28 -20.92
C ARG A 155 11.71 -19.97 -22.02
N GLY A 156 11.24 -18.71 -22.14
CA GLY A 156 10.21 -18.31 -23.09
C GLY A 156 8.79 -18.79 -22.75
N GLU A 157 8.57 -19.28 -21.54
CA GLU A 157 7.26 -19.77 -21.05
C GLU A 157 6.37 -18.63 -20.51
N LEU A 158 6.93 -17.45 -20.34
CA LEU A 158 6.25 -16.25 -19.84
C LEU A 158 6.75 -15.04 -20.62
N THR A 159 5.82 -14.23 -21.11
CA THR A 159 6.09 -12.95 -21.78
C THR A 159 5.48 -11.79 -20.99
N GLY A 160 5.97 -10.57 -21.21
CA GLY A 160 5.52 -9.37 -20.52
C GLY A 160 5.97 -9.34 -19.07
N LEU A 161 7.11 -9.94 -18.71
CA LEU A 161 7.65 -9.83 -17.37
C LEU A 161 8.41 -8.51 -17.22
N THR A 162 7.96 -7.66 -16.30
CA THR A 162 8.60 -6.39 -15.99
C THR A 162 10.06 -6.59 -15.58
N GLY A 163 10.96 -5.88 -16.24
CA GLY A 163 12.41 -5.98 -16.06
C GLY A 163 13.10 -6.97 -17.00
N ILE A 164 12.38 -7.77 -17.78
CA ILE A 164 12.93 -8.68 -18.80
C ILE A 164 12.51 -8.23 -20.20
N ASP A 165 11.27 -8.37 -20.56
CA ASP A 165 10.69 -8.02 -21.86
C ASP A 165 9.59 -6.95 -21.79
N ASP A 166 9.28 -6.48 -20.59
CA ASP A 166 8.43 -5.32 -20.32
C ASP A 166 9.21 -4.29 -19.46
N PRO A 167 9.17 -2.98 -19.79
CA PRO A 167 9.98 -1.99 -19.09
C PRO A 167 9.51 -1.75 -17.65
N TYR A 168 10.46 -1.38 -16.79
CA TYR A 168 10.21 -0.74 -15.50
C TYR A 168 10.73 0.70 -15.56
N GLU A 169 9.82 1.66 -15.52
CA GLU A 169 10.15 3.09 -15.50
C GLU A 169 10.50 3.49 -14.07
N VAL A 170 11.80 3.71 -13.82
CA VAL A 170 12.32 4.05 -12.49
C VAL A 170 11.70 5.35 -11.97
N PRO A 171 11.20 5.36 -10.72
CA PRO A 171 10.66 6.58 -10.12
C PRO A 171 11.72 7.68 -10.01
N THR A 172 11.36 8.90 -10.40
CA THR A 172 12.23 10.09 -10.29
C THR A 172 11.90 10.96 -9.09
N GLN A 173 10.78 10.70 -8.41
CA GLN A 173 10.27 11.50 -7.29
C GLN A 173 9.91 10.62 -6.07
N ALA A 174 10.51 9.44 -5.95
CA ALA A 174 10.29 8.60 -4.77
C ALA A 174 10.82 9.29 -3.51
N GLU A 175 10.01 9.34 -2.46
CA GLU A 175 10.39 9.90 -1.16
C GLU A 175 11.42 9.04 -0.43
N LEU A 176 11.48 7.74 -0.77
CA LEU A 176 12.44 6.80 -0.22
C LEU A 176 12.91 5.82 -1.30
N VAL A 177 14.22 5.59 -1.35
CA VAL A 177 14.82 4.57 -2.22
C VAL A 177 15.50 3.53 -1.33
N LEU A 178 15.14 2.25 -1.50
CA LEU A 178 15.65 1.12 -0.73
C LEU A 178 16.29 0.10 -1.67
N ASP A 179 17.62 -0.03 -1.61
CA ASP A 179 18.33 -1.14 -2.26
C ASP A 179 18.43 -2.31 -1.29
N THR A 180 17.60 -3.33 -1.47
CA THR A 180 17.58 -4.53 -0.62
C THR A 180 18.74 -5.49 -0.87
N ALA A 181 19.67 -5.18 -1.75
CA ALA A 181 20.96 -5.88 -1.83
C ALA A 181 21.95 -5.38 -0.77
N SER A 182 21.80 -4.12 -0.34
CA SER A 182 22.68 -3.45 0.62
C SER A 182 22.02 -3.13 1.97
N VAL A 183 20.67 -3.08 2.01
CA VAL A 183 19.88 -2.75 3.22
C VAL A 183 19.16 -3.99 3.70
N ASP A 184 19.30 -4.35 4.97
CA ASP A 184 18.56 -5.45 5.59
C ASP A 184 17.09 -5.08 5.84
N LEU A 185 16.29 -6.09 6.22
CA LEU A 185 14.86 -5.94 6.40
C LEU A 185 14.51 -4.96 7.54
N ASP A 186 15.19 -5.08 8.67
CA ASP A 186 14.89 -4.27 9.86
C ASP A 186 15.19 -2.78 9.58
N THR A 187 16.32 -2.50 8.95
CA THR A 187 16.67 -1.14 8.49
C THR A 187 15.66 -0.60 7.48
N ALA A 188 15.23 -1.42 6.50
CA ALA A 188 14.23 -1.00 5.50
C ALA A 188 12.87 -0.69 6.15
N VAL A 189 12.47 -1.45 7.17
CA VAL A 189 11.25 -1.21 7.95
C VAL A 189 11.37 0.10 8.74
N GLU A 190 12.46 0.33 9.46
CA GLU A 190 12.67 1.56 10.23
C GLU A 190 12.69 2.81 9.33
N MET A 191 13.36 2.75 8.16
CA MET A 191 13.35 3.85 7.19
C MET A 191 11.93 4.13 6.66
N SER A 192 11.16 3.09 6.36
CA SER A 192 9.77 3.22 5.89
C SER A 192 8.86 3.79 6.99
N LYS A 193 9.07 3.42 8.23
CA LYS A 193 8.35 3.92 9.41
C LYS A 193 8.66 5.40 9.67
N ALA A 194 9.92 5.80 9.56
CA ALA A 194 10.33 7.20 9.66
C ALA A 194 9.70 8.06 8.55
N LEU A 195 9.65 7.56 7.31
CA LEU A 195 8.97 8.23 6.21
C LEU A 195 7.46 8.38 6.50
N LEU A 196 6.81 7.32 6.97
CA LEU A 196 5.39 7.35 7.33
C LEU A 196 5.10 8.44 8.37
N ALA A 197 5.89 8.50 9.44
CA ALA A 197 5.76 9.53 10.47
C ALA A 197 5.89 10.94 9.86
N ALA A 198 6.90 11.16 9.02
CA ALA A 198 7.13 12.46 8.39
C ALA A 198 6.00 12.93 7.48
N ILE A 199 5.34 12.03 6.72
CA ILE A 199 4.21 12.43 5.85
C ILE A 199 2.91 12.67 6.63
N VAL A 200 2.72 11.96 7.73
CA VAL A 200 1.53 12.16 8.60
C VAL A 200 1.66 13.48 9.38
N GLU A 201 2.87 13.88 9.78
CA GLU A 201 3.12 15.11 10.53
C GLU A 201 3.08 16.38 9.66
N ARG A 202 3.54 16.32 8.40
CA ARG A 202 3.65 17.50 7.50
C ARG A 202 2.31 18.22 7.22
N ASP A 203 1.19 17.55 7.39
CA ASP A 203 -0.14 18.10 7.13
C ASP A 203 -0.72 18.94 8.30
N PHE A 204 0.09 19.26 9.31
CA PHE A 204 -0.31 20.10 10.45
C PHE A 204 0.12 21.58 10.34
N GLY A 205 0.72 22.00 9.19
CA GLY A 205 1.20 23.35 8.94
C GLY A 205 0.22 24.22 8.15
#